data_816520c846911f1e94afd2869cd9bdf5
#
_entry.id   816520c846911f1e94afd2869cd9bdf5
#
_cell.length_a   1.000
_cell.length_b   1.000
_cell.length_c   1.000
_cell.angle_alpha   90.00
_cell.angle_beta   90.00
_cell.angle_gamma   90.00
#
_symmetry.space_group_name_H-M   'P 1'
#
loop_
_entity.id
_entity.type
_entity.pdbx_description
1 polymer ?
#
loop_
_entity_poly.entity_id
_entity_poly.type
_entity_poly.pdbx_seq_one_letter_code
_entity_poly.pdbx_strand_id
1 'polypeptide(L)'
;MAQAIATVSFQTVTNNRIITPSIMGFESLYRVVQTTTVYLFGVAGLVAIQGVWQFGLQVVIMVGLAMALYGWLLSGRYGNLQIMLLIGIIIGGGLGAISTFMQRLLTPSEFNVLAARLFGNVSNADASYLPLAIPLCIAASALLWMRSRRLNLLALGPDVSRSLGLDHKRELFIVLFLVAVLMATSTALVGPMTFLGFLVATLAYQFADTYDHRLIFPVAVLTAFTILAGAYFVMKNVFYAQGMVSILIELVGGTVFLIVILRKGRL
;
A
#
# COMPACT_ATOMS: atom_id res chain seq x y z
N MET A 1 2.27 5.36 -8.38
CA MET A 1 2.71 4.33 -9.33
C MET A 1 3.10 3.04 -8.61
N ALA A 2 4.02 3.04 -7.65
CA ALA A 2 4.38 1.84 -6.87
C ALA A 2 3.16 1.16 -6.21
N GLN A 3 2.28 1.92 -5.57
CA GLN A 3 1.04 1.40 -4.98
C GLN A 3 0.09 0.76 -6.01
N ALA A 4 0.08 1.24 -7.25
CA ALA A 4 -0.74 0.67 -8.31
C ALA A 4 -0.30 -0.76 -8.65
N ILE A 5 1.00 -0.94 -8.92
CA ILE A 5 1.58 -2.26 -9.20
C ILE A 5 1.42 -3.19 -7.99
N ALA A 6 1.67 -2.68 -6.78
CA ALA A 6 1.48 -3.43 -5.54
C ALA A 6 0.03 -3.91 -5.38
N THR A 7 -0.94 -3.02 -5.61
CA THR A 7 -2.37 -3.35 -5.44
C THR A 7 -2.85 -4.34 -6.50
N VAL A 8 -2.49 -4.15 -7.78
CA VAL A 8 -2.83 -5.11 -8.85
C VAL A 8 -2.25 -6.49 -8.54
N SER A 9 -0.96 -6.57 -8.16
CA SER A 9 -0.32 -7.83 -7.80
C SER A 9 -0.98 -8.50 -6.60
N PHE A 10 -1.33 -7.71 -5.58
CA PHE A 10 -1.99 -8.18 -4.37
C PHE A 10 -3.40 -8.72 -4.65
N GLN A 11 -4.20 -7.98 -5.42
CA GLN A 11 -5.54 -8.40 -5.83
C GLN A 11 -5.51 -9.69 -6.66
N THR A 12 -4.47 -9.87 -7.46
CA THR A 12 -4.26 -11.08 -8.23
C THR A 12 -4.00 -12.29 -7.33
N VAL A 13 -3.06 -12.19 -6.40
CA VAL A 13 -2.71 -13.33 -5.53
C VAL A 13 -3.77 -13.63 -4.49
N THR A 14 -4.56 -12.65 -4.10
CA THR A 14 -5.70 -12.83 -3.20
C THR A 14 -6.97 -13.27 -3.91
N ASN A 15 -6.96 -13.28 -5.23
CA ASN A 15 -8.12 -13.53 -6.09
C ASN A 15 -9.34 -12.67 -5.69
N ASN A 16 -9.06 -11.44 -5.24
CA ASN A 16 -10.08 -10.51 -4.77
C ASN A 16 -9.75 -9.08 -5.22
N ARG A 17 -10.58 -8.51 -6.10
CA ARG A 17 -10.38 -7.20 -6.69
C ARG A 17 -10.81 -6.02 -5.81
N ILE A 18 -11.42 -6.31 -4.67
CA ILE A 18 -11.91 -5.29 -3.74
C ILE A 18 -10.83 -4.97 -2.70
N ILE A 19 -10.06 -5.97 -2.29
CA ILE A 19 -9.12 -5.84 -1.19
C ILE A 19 -7.79 -5.24 -1.67
N THR A 20 -7.27 -4.29 -0.90
CA THR A 20 -5.97 -3.66 -1.13
C THR A 20 -5.01 -3.95 0.02
N PRO A 21 -3.69 -3.89 -0.22
CA PRO A 21 -2.71 -4.03 0.86
C PRO A 21 -2.90 -3.00 1.97
N SER A 22 -3.33 -1.78 1.62
CA SER A 22 -3.62 -0.69 2.57
C SER A 22 -4.62 -1.10 3.63
N ILE A 23 -5.74 -1.71 3.22
CA ILE A 23 -6.82 -2.16 4.12
C ILE A 23 -6.33 -3.29 5.04
N MET A 24 -5.36 -4.10 4.61
CA MET A 24 -4.80 -5.19 5.40
C MET A 24 -3.82 -4.76 6.50
N GLY A 25 -3.75 -3.47 6.80
CA GLY A 25 -2.98 -2.97 7.93
C GLY A 25 -1.62 -2.35 7.60
N PHE A 26 -1.21 -2.25 6.32
CA PHE A 26 0.04 -1.56 5.97
C PHE A 26 0.06 -0.11 6.46
N GLU A 27 -1.05 0.59 6.32
CA GLU A 27 -1.17 1.96 6.80
C GLU A 27 -1.22 2.04 8.33
N SER A 28 -1.84 1.05 8.98
CA SER A 28 -1.82 0.96 10.44
C SER A 28 -0.42 0.68 10.97
N LEU A 29 0.38 -0.16 10.29
CA LEU A 29 1.80 -0.35 10.59
C LEU A 29 2.57 0.97 10.48
N TYR A 30 2.38 1.71 9.39
CA TYR A 30 2.99 3.02 9.23
C TYR A 30 2.61 3.97 10.38
N ARG A 31 1.32 4.07 10.71
CA ARG A 31 0.83 4.91 11.80
C ARG A 31 1.46 4.54 13.14
N VAL A 32 1.51 3.24 13.46
CA VAL A 32 2.14 2.77 14.70
C VAL A 32 3.62 3.10 14.74
N VAL A 33 4.37 2.85 13.66
CA VAL A 33 5.80 3.16 13.60
C VAL A 33 6.04 4.66 13.81
N GLN A 34 5.32 5.52 13.08
CA GLN A 34 5.44 6.97 13.23
C GLN A 34 5.04 7.45 14.63
N THR A 35 3.91 6.97 15.14
CA THR A 35 3.41 7.36 16.46
C THR A 35 4.35 6.90 17.57
N THR A 36 4.85 5.67 17.51
CA THR A 36 5.81 5.14 18.49
C THR A 36 7.13 5.92 18.46
N THR A 37 7.59 6.29 17.27
CA THR A 37 8.80 7.11 17.13
C THR A 37 8.64 8.46 17.82
N VAL A 38 7.51 9.15 17.59
CA VAL A 38 7.24 10.44 18.26
C VAL A 38 7.04 10.26 19.76
N TYR A 39 6.34 9.23 20.18
CA TYR A 39 6.04 8.97 21.61
C TYR A 39 7.29 8.67 22.42
N LEU A 40 8.25 7.89 21.87
CA LEU A 40 9.46 7.48 22.59
C LEU A 40 10.58 8.50 22.50
N PHE A 41 10.73 9.18 21.36
CA PHE A 41 11.87 10.04 21.08
C PHE A 41 11.49 11.53 20.94
N GLY A 42 10.21 11.86 21.02
CA GLY A 42 9.69 13.21 20.79
C GLY A 42 9.91 13.70 19.36
N VAL A 43 9.58 14.98 19.11
CA VAL A 43 9.87 15.64 17.82
C VAL A 43 11.38 15.71 17.54
N ALA A 44 12.19 15.87 18.58
CA ALA A 44 13.65 15.89 18.44
C ALA A 44 14.20 14.57 17.87
N GLY A 45 13.63 13.42 18.24
CA GLY A 45 14.02 12.12 17.69
C GLY A 45 13.71 11.98 16.21
N LEU A 46 12.61 12.58 15.75
CA LEU A 46 12.27 12.61 14.33
C LEU A 46 13.26 13.48 13.51
N VAL A 47 13.81 14.50 14.12
CA VAL A 47 14.77 15.42 13.47
C VAL A 47 16.20 14.89 13.55
N ALA A 48 16.55 14.20 14.63
CA ALA A 48 17.92 13.68 14.86
C ALA A 48 18.29 12.53 13.89
N ILE A 49 17.32 11.75 13.44
CA ILE A 49 17.51 10.61 12.52
C ILE A 49 16.93 10.96 11.16
N GLN A 50 17.21 12.15 10.62
CA GLN A 50 16.74 12.55 9.29
C GLN A 50 17.60 11.92 8.17
N GLY A 51 16.98 11.76 6.98
CA GLY A 51 17.66 11.33 5.78
C GLY A 51 17.45 9.87 5.41
N VAL A 52 18.27 9.38 4.51
CA VAL A 52 18.16 8.05 3.87
C VAL A 52 18.13 6.90 4.89
N TRP A 53 18.83 7.03 6.01
CA TRP A 53 18.88 6.01 7.06
C TRP A 53 17.55 5.85 7.80
N GLN A 54 16.87 6.96 8.13
CA GLN A 54 15.54 6.90 8.74
C GLN A 54 14.54 6.23 7.80
N PHE A 55 14.56 6.66 6.54
CA PHE A 55 13.69 6.08 5.52
C PHE A 55 13.96 4.59 5.34
N GLY A 56 15.24 4.19 5.22
CA GLY A 56 15.62 2.78 5.07
C GLY A 56 15.20 1.94 6.27
N LEU A 57 15.44 2.41 7.48
CA LEU A 57 15.03 1.73 8.71
C LEU A 57 13.52 1.55 8.78
N GLN A 58 12.75 2.60 8.46
CA GLN A 58 11.30 2.56 8.44
C GLN A 58 10.77 1.53 7.42
N VAL A 59 11.32 1.52 6.21
CA VAL A 59 10.95 0.54 5.18
C VAL A 59 11.27 -0.87 5.65
N VAL A 60 12.46 -1.10 6.23
CA VAL A 60 12.86 -2.43 6.75
C VAL A 60 11.94 -2.89 7.86
N ILE A 61 11.59 -2.02 8.82
CA ILE A 61 10.66 -2.35 9.90
C ILE A 61 9.28 -2.70 9.34
N MET A 62 8.75 -1.89 8.43
CA MET A 62 7.44 -2.12 7.84
C MET A 62 7.39 -3.43 7.03
N VAL A 63 8.41 -3.67 6.19
CA VAL A 63 8.52 -4.93 5.43
C VAL A 63 8.70 -6.11 6.36
N GLY A 64 9.56 -5.99 7.37
CA GLY A 64 9.80 -7.04 8.36
C GLY A 64 8.54 -7.43 9.13
N LEU A 65 7.78 -6.45 9.63
CA LEU A 65 6.51 -6.68 10.33
C LEU A 65 5.45 -7.30 9.41
N ALA A 66 5.34 -6.80 8.17
CA ALA A 66 4.42 -7.37 7.19
C ALA A 66 4.78 -8.81 6.84
N MET A 67 6.06 -9.11 6.65
CA MET A 67 6.52 -10.47 6.33
C MET A 67 6.42 -11.41 7.52
N ALA A 68 6.64 -10.94 8.75
CA ALA A 68 6.38 -11.71 9.95
C ALA A 68 4.90 -12.09 10.05
N LEU A 69 4.00 -11.13 9.79
CA LEU A 69 2.56 -11.38 9.77
C LEU A 69 2.17 -12.38 8.68
N TYR A 70 2.61 -12.15 7.43
CA TYR A 70 2.29 -13.05 6.31
C TYR A 70 2.92 -14.44 6.49
N GLY A 71 4.16 -14.51 6.93
CA GLY A 71 4.85 -15.78 7.20
C GLY A 71 4.13 -16.59 8.27
N TRP A 72 3.71 -15.93 9.37
CA TRP A 72 2.95 -16.57 10.44
C TRP A 72 1.58 -17.07 9.94
N LEU A 73 0.86 -16.26 9.19
CA LEU A 73 -0.47 -16.62 8.68
C LEU A 73 -0.42 -17.73 7.61
N LEU A 74 0.60 -17.72 6.74
CA LEU A 74 0.73 -18.70 5.66
C LEU A 74 1.34 -20.04 6.13
N SER A 75 2.12 -20.06 7.21
CA SER A 75 2.73 -21.28 7.75
C SER A 75 1.81 -22.06 8.69
N GLY A 76 0.71 -21.44 9.16
CA GLY A 76 -0.20 -22.05 10.11
C GLY A 76 -1.25 -23.00 9.49
N ARG A 77 -2.04 -23.64 10.37
CA ARG A 77 -3.20 -24.48 10.05
C ARG A 77 -4.26 -23.74 9.20
N TYR A 78 -4.17 -22.42 9.14
CA TYR A 78 -5.09 -21.50 8.46
C TYR A 78 -4.54 -20.99 7.12
N GLY A 79 -3.79 -21.80 6.37
CA GLY A 79 -3.24 -21.44 5.06
C GLY A 79 -4.26 -21.05 3.98
N ASN A 80 -5.42 -20.51 4.40
CA ASN A 80 -6.46 -19.94 3.57
C ASN A 80 -6.24 -18.44 3.47
N LEU A 81 -6.05 -17.94 2.26
CA LEU A 81 -5.85 -16.53 1.96
C LEU A 81 -7.00 -15.64 2.48
N GLN A 82 -8.24 -16.12 2.47
CA GLN A 82 -9.39 -15.36 2.97
C GLN A 82 -9.31 -15.15 4.50
N ILE A 83 -8.90 -16.17 5.25
CA ILE A 83 -8.68 -16.06 6.69
C ILE A 83 -7.50 -15.12 6.97
N MET A 84 -6.43 -15.20 6.18
CA MET A 84 -5.29 -14.27 6.26
C MET A 84 -5.74 -12.82 6.08
N LEU A 85 -6.61 -12.54 5.10
CA LEU A 85 -7.17 -11.20 4.85
C LEU A 85 -7.96 -10.69 6.06
N LEU A 86 -8.84 -11.53 6.61
CA LEU A 86 -9.67 -11.16 7.78
C LEU A 86 -8.79 -10.86 9.01
N ILE A 87 -7.83 -11.72 9.30
CA ILE A 87 -6.90 -11.52 10.42
C ILE A 87 -6.07 -10.24 10.21
N GLY A 88 -5.60 -9.98 8.97
CA GLY A 88 -4.88 -8.76 8.63
C GLY A 88 -5.68 -7.49 8.92
N ILE A 89 -6.98 -7.48 8.58
CA ILE A 89 -7.89 -6.37 8.87
C ILE A 89 -8.07 -6.19 10.39
N ILE A 90 -8.25 -7.27 11.13
CA ILE A 90 -8.44 -7.22 12.60
C ILE A 90 -7.15 -6.69 13.27
N ILE A 91 -5.99 -7.22 12.89
CA ILE A 91 -4.69 -6.75 13.41
C ILE A 91 -4.46 -5.30 13.03
N GLY A 92 -4.75 -4.91 11.77
CA GLY A 92 -4.67 -3.54 11.32
C GLY A 92 -5.54 -2.59 12.15
N GLY A 93 -6.77 -3.00 12.45
CA GLY A 93 -7.68 -2.27 13.35
C GLY A 93 -7.11 -2.14 14.78
N GLY A 94 -6.56 -3.21 15.34
CA GLY A 94 -5.92 -3.21 16.65
C GLY A 94 -4.70 -2.29 16.71
N LEU A 95 -3.82 -2.35 15.70
CA LEU A 95 -2.67 -1.45 15.58
C LEU A 95 -3.11 0.02 15.44
N GLY A 96 -4.17 0.28 14.67
CA GLY A 96 -4.76 1.61 14.54
C GLY A 96 -5.28 2.14 15.88
N ALA A 97 -5.95 1.30 16.66
CA ALA A 97 -6.45 1.65 18.00
C ALA A 97 -5.30 1.98 18.96
N ILE A 98 -4.23 1.18 18.98
CA ILE A 98 -3.01 1.43 19.76
C ILE A 98 -2.39 2.76 19.36
N SER A 99 -2.21 3.00 18.06
CA SER A 99 -1.69 4.26 17.55
C SER A 99 -2.54 5.46 18.01
N THR A 100 -3.86 5.36 17.88
CA THR A 100 -4.79 6.42 18.31
C THR A 100 -4.72 6.67 19.81
N PHE A 101 -4.58 5.63 20.62
CA PHE A 101 -4.39 5.77 22.06
C PHE A 101 -3.09 6.52 22.38
N MET A 102 -1.97 6.10 21.77
CA MET A 102 -0.67 6.78 21.97
C MET A 102 -0.70 8.25 21.52
N GLN A 103 -1.41 8.56 20.43
CA GLN A 103 -1.57 9.94 19.95
C GLN A 103 -2.26 10.86 20.95
N ARG A 104 -3.16 10.32 21.78
CA ARG A 104 -3.85 11.10 22.83
C ARG A 104 -2.94 11.45 24.01
N LEU A 105 -1.80 10.76 24.15
CA LEU A 105 -0.80 11.01 25.19
C LEU A 105 0.26 12.03 24.76
N LEU A 106 0.28 12.39 23.46
CA LEU A 106 1.22 13.37 22.92
C LEU A 106 0.82 14.80 23.29
N THR A 107 1.81 15.67 23.39
CA THR A 107 1.56 17.12 23.50
C THR A 107 0.94 17.66 22.20
N PRO A 108 0.20 18.78 22.23
CA PRO A 108 -0.39 19.37 21.02
C PRO A 108 0.62 19.65 19.90
N SER A 109 1.84 20.06 20.24
CA SER A 109 2.91 20.31 19.27
C SER A 109 3.41 19.03 18.60
N GLU A 110 3.61 17.96 19.37
CA GLU A 110 4.01 16.65 18.86
C GLU A 110 2.92 16.04 17.97
N PHE A 111 1.67 16.16 18.41
CA PHE A 111 0.53 15.69 17.63
C PHE A 111 0.42 16.39 16.27
N ASN A 112 0.61 17.73 16.22
CA ASN A 112 0.57 18.47 14.96
C ASN A 112 1.66 18.03 13.97
N VAL A 113 2.88 17.80 14.46
CA VAL A 113 3.99 17.30 13.63
C VAL A 113 3.69 15.88 13.12
N LEU A 114 3.19 15.03 14.00
CA LEU A 114 2.79 13.67 13.63
C LEU A 114 1.63 13.68 12.61
N ALA A 115 0.60 14.48 12.85
CA ALA A 115 -0.56 14.59 11.98
C ALA A 115 -0.17 14.97 10.54
N ALA A 116 0.78 15.90 10.38
CA ALA A 116 1.28 16.28 9.06
C ALA A 116 1.90 15.10 8.29
N ARG A 117 2.50 14.12 8.98
CA ARG A 117 3.08 12.91 8.36
C ARG A 117 2.06 11.81 8.12
N LEU A 118 0.98 11.77 8.89
CA LEU A 118 -0.08 10.75 8.75
C LEU A 118 -1.01 11.01 7.57
N PHE A 119 -0.96 12.19 6.96
CA PHE A 119 -1.70 12.49 5.74
C PHE A 119 -0.80 12.37 4.52
N GLY A 120 -1.25 11.61 3.52
CA GLY A 120 -0.51 11.43 2.28
C GLY A 120 -0.43 12.72 1.46
N ASN A 121 0.78 13.20 1.24
CA ASN A 121 1.05 14.39 0.42
C ASN A 121 2.40 14.26 -0.28
N VAL A 122 2.38 14.22 -1.62
CA VAL A 122 3.62 14.12 -2.42
C VAL A 122 4.47 15.38 -2.29
N SER A 123 3.85 16.54 -2.04
CA SER A 123 4.59 17.81 -1.89
C SER A 123 5.47 17.84 -0.62
N ASN A 124 5.17 17.01 0.37
CA ASN A 124 5.93 16.91 1.61
C ASN A 124 7.00 15.80 1.56
N ALA A 125 7.14 15.12 0.42
CA ALA A 125 8.15 14.09 0.28
C ALA A 125 9.56 14.70 0.38
N ASP A 126 10.36 14.18 1.31
CA ASP A 126 11.74 14.61 1.48
C ASP A 126 12.59 14.12 0.30
N ALA A 127 13.21 15.06 -0.41
CA ALA A 127 14.06 14.74 -1.56
C ALA A 127 15.27 13.85 -1.17
N SER A 128 15.70 13.89 0.08
CA SER A 128 16.78 13.03 0.59
C SER A 128 16.44 11.53 0.55
N TYR A 129 15.17 11.16 0.50
CA TYR A 129 14.72 9.76 0.43
C TYR A 129 14.73 9.19 -0.99
N LEU A 130 14.68 10.06 -2.02
CA LEU A 130 14.55 9.65 -3.42
C LEU A 130 15.69 8.74 -3.92
N PRO A 131 16.97 8.96 -3.54
CA PRO A 131 18.07 8.09 -3.99
C PRO A 131 17.91 6.63 -3.58
N LEU A 132 17.21 6.34 -2.49
CA LEU A 132 16.91 4.96 -2.06
C LEU A 132 15.53 4.51 -2.53
N ALA A 133 14.52 5.39 -2.46
CA ALA A 133 13.14 5.07 -2.79
C ALA A 133 12.96 4.72 -4.28
N ILE A 134 13.57 5.50 -5.18
CA ILE A 134 13.41 5.29 -6.63
C ILE A 134 14.00 3.94 -7.08
N PRO A 135 15.26 3.60 -6.78
CA PRO A 135 15.82 2.30 -7.17
C PRO A 135 15.04 1.13 -6.57
N LEU A 136 14.60 1.25 -5.32
CA LEU A 136 13.84 0.20 -4.65
C LEU A 136 12.48 -0.03 -5.30
N CYS A 137 11.76 1.05 -5.63
CA CYS A 137 10.49 0.97 -6.36
C CYS A 137 10.67 0.40 -7.78
N ILE A 138 11.71 0.84 -8.51
CA ILE A 138 11.99 0.34 -9.85
C ILE A 138 12.35 -1.14 -9.80
N ALA A 139 13.25 -1.55 -8.91
CA ALA A 139 13.68 -2.93 -8.78
C ALA A 139 12.50 -3.87 -8.43
N ALA A 140 11.71 -3.51 -7.43
CA ALA A 140 10.55 -4.31 -7.02
C ALA A 140 9.47 -4.37 -8.11
N SER A 141 9.21 -3.26 -8.82
CA SER A 141 8.27 -3.20 -9.94
C SER A 141 8.76 -4.02 -11.14
N ALA A 142 10.03 -3.93 -11.48
CA ALA A 142 10.66 -4.71 -12.55
C ALA A 142 10.62 -6.21 -12.25
N LEU A 143 10.90 -6.61 -11.00
CA LEU A 143 10.80 -8.00 -10.58
C LEU A 143 9.37 -8.53 -10.68
N LEU A 144 8.35 -7.73 -10.30
CA LEU A 144 6.94 -8.10 -10.48
C LEU A 144 6.59 -8.20 -11.97
N TRP A 145 7.06 -7.27 -12.80
CA TRP A 145 6.83 -7.33 -14.24
C TRP A 145 7.48 -8.55 -14.90
N MET A 146 8.71 -8.88 -14.55
CA MET A 146 9.37 -10.10 -15.01
C MET A 146 8.60 -11.37 -14.60
N ARG A 147 7.86 -11.31 -13.49
CA ARG A 147 7.00 -12.40 -12.98
C ARG A 147 5.55 -12.34 -13.48
N SER A 148 5.22 -11.48 -14.45
CA SER A 148 3.85 -11.32 -14.96
C SER A 148 3.21 -12.66 -15.38
N ARG A 149 3.95 -13.53 -16.07
CA ARG A 149 3.44 -14.87 -16.45
C ARG A 149 3.12 -15.75 -15.23
N ARG A 150 3.94 -15.67 -14.17
CA ARG A 150 3.69 -16.41 -12.93
C ARG A 150 2.51 -15.82 -12.15
N LEU A 151 2.31 -14.50 -12.19
CA LEU A 151 1.13 -13.84 -11.65
C LEU A 151 -0.14 -14.29 -12.39
N ASN A 152 -0.09 -14.40 -13.73
CA ASN A 152 -1.20 -14.93 -14.50
C ASN A 152 -1.56 -16.37 -14.08
N LEU A 153 -0.56 -17.21 -13.76
CA LEU A 153 -0.78 -18.57 -13.25
C LEU A 153 -1.31 -18.57 -11.82
N LEU A 154 -0.82 -17.67 -10.95
CA LEU A 154 -1.32 -17.55 -9.56
C LEU A 154 -2.80 -17.14 -9.53
N ALA A 155 -3.25 -16.31 -10.48
CA ALA A 155 -4.65 -15.90 -10.63
C ALA A 155 -5.62 -17.06 -10.85
N LEU A 156 -5.13 -18.21 -11.35
CA LEU A 156 -5.94 -19.41 -11.59
C LEU A 156 -6.21 -20.22 -10.30
N GLY A 157 -5.65 -19.78 -9.18
CA GLY A 157 -5.79 -20.46 -7.89
C GLY A 157 -4.74 -21.53 -7.60
N PRO A 158 -4.73 -22.05 -6.36
CA PRO A 158 -3.64 -22.93 -5.89
C PRO A 158 -3.60 -24.29 -6.62
N ASP A 159 -4.74 -24.87 -6.93
CA ASP A 159 -4.79 -26.23 -7.52
C ASP A 159 -4.33 -26.21 -8.97
N VAL A 160 -4.83 -25.27 -9.77
CA VAL A 160 -4.46 -25.13 -11.18
C VAL A 160 -3.00 -24.72 -11.33
N SER A 161 -2.54 -23.75 -10.53
CA SER A 161 -1.15 -23.29 -10.59
C SER A 161 -0.15 -24.39 -10.25
N ARG A 162 -0.47 -25.26 -9.26
CA ARG A 162 0.36 -26.44 -8.92
C ARG A 162 0.36 -27.48 -10.05
N SER A 163 -0.79 -27.77 -10.64
CA SER A 163 -0.88 -28.68 -11.78
C SER A 163 -0.06 -28.22 -12.99
N LEU A 164 0.14 -26.91 -13.12
CA LEU A 164 1.01 -26.30 -14.14
C LEU A 164 2.49 -26.20 -13.71
N GLY A 165 2.86 -26.84 -12.59
CA GLY A 165 4.25 -26.93 -12.13
C GLY A 165 4.74 -25.70 -11.34
N LEU A 166 3.86 -24.79 -10.92
CA LEU A 166 4.23 -23.62 -10.12
C LEU A 166 4.24 -23.99 -8.62
N ASP A 167 5.33 -23.68 -7.92
CA ASP A 167 5.30 -23.69 -6.45
C ASP A 167 4.49 -22.49 -5.95
N HIS A 168 3.18 -22.73 -5.79
CA HIS A 168 2.20 -21.69 -5.42
C HIS A 168 2.58 -20.95 -4.15
N LYS A 169 3.03 -21.68 -3.09
CA LYS A 169 3.38 -21.05 -1.80
C LYS A 169 4.60 -20.14 -1.91
N ARG A 170 5.63 -20.61 -2.61
CA ARG A 170 6.87 -19.86 -2.80
C ARG A 170 6.63 -18.59 -3.63
N GLU A 171 5.91 -18.72 -4.75
CA GLU A 171 5.60 -17.56 -5.60
C GLU A 171 4.68 -16.55 -4.89
N LEU A 172 3.69 -17.02 -4.16
CA LEU A 172 2.82 -16.19 -3.33
C LEU A 172 3.65 -15.36 -2.32
N PHE A 173 4.59 -16.02 -1.61
CA PHE A 173 5.45 -15.36 -0.64
C PHE A 173 6.34 -14.29 -1.29
N ILE A 174 6.93 -14.59 -2.46
CA ILE A 174 7.76 -13.64 -3.20
C ILE A 174 6.94 -12.44 -3.66
N VAL A 175 5.72 -12.65 -4.18
CA VAL A 175 4.85 -11.55 -4.61
C VAL A 175 4.44 -10.70 -3.42
N LEU A 176 4.04 -11.30 -2.30
CA LEU A 176 3.69 -10.57 -1.07
C LEU A 176 4.88 -9.78 -0.52
N PHE A 177 6.10 -10.32 -0.59
CA PHE A 177 7.31 -9.60 -0.22
C PHE A 177 7.53 -8.35 -1.11
N LEU A 178 7.44 -8.50 -2.43
CA LEU A 178 7.61 -7.37 -3.36
C LEU A 178 6.49 -6.33 -3.18
N VAL A 179 5.26 -6.76 -2.95
CA VAL A 179 4.15 -5.89 -2.59
C VAL A 179 4.44 -5.13 -1.29
N ALA A 180 4.95 -5.82 -0.26
CA ALA A 180 5.32 -5.20 1.01
C ALA A 180 6.41 -4.13 0.82
N VAL A 181 7.43 -4.40 0.00
CA VAL A 181 8.48 -3.44 -0.33
C VAL A 181 7.91 -2.21 -1.03
N LEU A 182 7.06 -2.38 -2.05
CA LEU A 182 6.45 -1.25 -2.78
C LEU A 182 5.54 -0.43 -1.88
N MET A 183 4.72 -1.08 -1.05
CA MET A 183 3.81 -0.39 -0.12
C MET A 183 4.58 0.35 0.96
N ALA A 184 5.55 -0.29 1.61
CA ALA A 184 6.37 0.33 2.64
C ALA A 184 7.15 1.55 2.09
N THR A 185 7.80 1.39 0.93
CA THR A 185 8.55 2.47 0.29
C THR A 185 7.64 3.65 -0.09
N SER A 186 6.51 3.37 -0.71
CA SER A 186 5.54 4.39 -1.14
C SER A 186 4.93 5.12 0.07
N THR A 187 4.51 4.38 1.10
CA THR A 187 3.87 4.96 2.30
C THR A 187 4.88 5.72 3.15
N ALA A 188 6.13 5.24 3.26
CA ALA A 188 7.18 5.94 3.97
C ALA A 188 7.57 7.26 3.28
N LEU A 189 7.49 7.32 1.92
CA LEU A 189 7.86 8.50 1.14
C LEU A 189 6.77 9.58 1.15
N VAL A 190 5.51 9.18 0.96
CA VAL A 190 4.40 10.09 0.65
C VAL A 190 3.33 10.09 1.74
N GLY A 191 3.35 9.13 2.65
CA GLY A 191 2.28 8.87 3.60
C GLY A 191 1.20 7.93 3.05
N PRO A 192 0.19 7.60 3.89
CA PRO A 192 -0.88 6.69 3.53
C PRO A 192 -1.80 7.29 2.47
N MET A 193 -2.22 6.45 1.50
CA MET A 193 -3.19 6.78 0.45
C MET A 193 -4.11 5.57 0.22
N THR A 194 -5.05 5.35 1.14
CA THR A 194 -5.84 4.12 1.28
C THR A 194 -6.56 3.72 0.01
N PHE A 195 -7.28 4.63 -0.61
CA PHE A 195 -8.13 4.34 -1.77
C PHE A 195 -7.45 4.51 -3.12
N LEU A 196 -6.25 5.11 -3.17
CA LEU A 196 -5.53 5.30 -4.44
C LEU A 196 -5.29 3.96 -5.15
N GLY A 197 -4.79 2.96 -4.43
CA GLY A 197 -4.51 1.64 -5.00
C GLY A 197 -5.77 0.99 -5.56
N PHE A 198 -6.88 1.03 -4.80
CA PHE A 198 -8.17 0.49 -5.23
C PHE A 198 -8.69 1.19 -6.50
N LEU A 199 -8.74 2.52 -6.48
CA LEU A 199 -9.24 3.31 -7.60
C LEU A 199 -8.44 3.04 -8.87
N VAL A 200 -7.11 3.04 -8.76
CA VAL A 200 -6.21 2.77 -9.88
C VAL A 200 -6.38 1.36 -10.41
N ALA A 201 -6.39 0.34 -9.54
CA ALA A 201 -6.54 -1.04 -9.97
C ALA A 201 -7.88 -1.29 -10.65
N THR A 202 -8.97 -0.75 -10.09
CA THR A 202 -10.32 -0.89 -10.67
C THR A 202 -10.38 -0.30 -12.08
N LEU A 203 -9.84 0.90 -12.27
CA LEU A 203 -9.82 1.55 -13.59
C LEU A 203 -8.84 0.86 -14.55
N ALA A 204 -7.68 0.42 -14.05
CA ALA A 204 -6.70 -0.28 -14.87
C ALA A 204 -7.27 -1.60 -15.45
N TYR A 205 -8.02 -2.37 -14.67
CA TYR A 205 -8.70 -3.56 -15.18
C TYR A 205 -9.78 -3.24 -16.19
N GLN A 206 -10.48 -2.10 -16.06
CA GLN A 206 -11.49 -1.68 -17.03
C GLN A 206 -10.86 -1.20 -18.34
N PHE A 207 -9.76 -0.45 -18.27
CA PHE A 207 -9.09 0.09 -19.45
C PHE A 207 -8.25 -0.95 -20.21
N ALA A 208 -7.64 -1.89 -19.48
CA ALA A 208 -6.80 -2.90 -20.10
C ALA A 208 -7.61 -4.01 -20.80
N ASP A 209 -8.85 -4.25 -20.36
CA ASP A 209 -9.75 -5.31 -20.85
C ASP A 209 -9.04 -6.66 -21.06
N THR A 210 -8.10 -6.98 -20.18
CA THR A 210 -7.29 -8.18 -20.23
C THR A 210 -6.91 -8.63 -18.83
N TYR A 211 -6.46 -9.89 -18.72
CA TYR A 211 -5.91 -10.47 -17.49
C TYR A 211 -4.38 -10.60 -17.54
N ASP A 212 -3.73 -10.20 -18.64
CA ASP A 212 -2.27 -10.28 -18.75
C ASP A 212 -1.59 -9.12 -18.02
N HIS A 213 -0.87 -9.44 -16.96
CA HIS A 213 -0.15 -8.47 -16.13
C HIS A 213 0.90 -7.65 -16.91
N ARG A 214 1.36 -8.13 -18.06
CA ARG A 214 2.27 -7.36 -18.93
C ARG A 214 1.61 -6.10 -19.47
N LEU A 215 0.30 -6.13 -19.69
CA LEU A 215 -0.48 -5.01 -20.17
C LEU A 215 -1.14 -4.25 -19.02
N ILE A 216 -1.59 -4.96 -17.98
CA ILE A 216 -2.24 -4.32 -16.82
C ILE A 216 -1.28 -3.40 -16.07
N PHE A 217 -0.01 -3.78 -15.85
CA PHE A 217 0.94 -2.95 -15.10
C PHE A 217 1.22 -1.59 -15.76
N PRO A 218 1.56 -1.49 -17.06
CA PRO A 218 1.68 -0.19 -17.71
C PRO A 218 0.43 0.67 -17.63
N VAL A 219 -0.76 0.05 -17.87
CA VAL A 219 -2.03 0.75 -17.76
C VAL A 219 -2.27 1.23 -16.34
N ALA A 220 -1.98 0.44 -15.32
CA ALA A 220 -2.10 0.82 -13.91
C ALA A 220 -1.17 1.99 -13.55
N VAL A 221 0.07 1.99 -14.05
CA VAL A 221 1.03 3.09 -13.84
C VAL A 221 0.53 4.39 -14.48
N LEU A 222 0.05 4.33 -15.72
CA LEU A 222 -0.50 5.50 -16.43
C LEU A 222 -1.77 6.02 -15.73
N THR A 223 -2.67 5.12 -15.34
CA THR A 223 -3.88 5.48 -14.58
C THR A 223 -3.53 6.14 -13.25
N ALA A 224 -2.56 5.60 -12.51
CA ALA A 224 -2.09 6.20 -11.26
C ALA A 224 -1.51 7.60 -11.47
N PHE A 225 -0.72 7.77 -12.53
CA PHE A 225 -0.18 9.08 -12.89
C PHE A 225 -1.29 10.07 -13.19
N THR A 226 -2.26 9.69 -14.02
CA THR A 226 -3.38 10.56 -14.42
C THR A 226 -4.24 10.95 -13.21
N ILE A 227 -4.55 10.01 -12.31
CA ILE A 227 -5.34 10.29 -11.11
C ILE A 227 -4.59 11.24 -10.18
N LEU A 228 -3.29 11.00 -9.93
CA LEU A 228 -2.49 11.88 -9.08
C LEU A 228 -2.33 13.26 -9.69
N ALA A 229 -1.98 13.36 -10.97
CA ALA A 229 -1.85 14.62 -11.66
C ALA A 229 -3.17 15.41 -11.69
N GLY A 230 -4.28 14.71 -11.95
CA GLY A 230 -5.62 15.29 -11.90
C GLY A 230 -6.01 15.80 -10.52
N ALA A 231 -5.74 15.02 -9.47
CA ALA A 231 -6.01 15.41 -8.10
C ALA A 231 -5.20 16.65 -7.69
N TYR A 232 -3.90 16.70 -8.04
CA TYR A 232 -3.07 17.89 -7.83
C TYR A 232 -3.55 19.11 -8.61
N PHE A 233 -3.94 18.91 -9.88
CA PHE A 233 -4.50 19.99 -10.71
C PHE A 233 -5.77 20.58 -10.08
N VAL A 234 -6.69 19.73 -9.63
CA VAL A 234 -7.95 20.16 -8.98
C VAL A 234 -7.64 20.89 -7.66
N MET A 235 -6.76 20.33 -6.82
CA MET A 235 -6.38 20.98 -5.56
C MET A 235 -5.79 22.37 -5.79
N LYS A 236 -4.91 22.51 -6.79
CA LYS A 236 -4.22 23.79 -7.05
C LYS A 236 -5.12 24.83 -7.71
N ASN A 237 -5.94 24.43 -8.71
CA ASN A 237 -6.65 25.37 -9.56
C ASN A 237 -8.12 25.56 -9.20
N VAL A 238 -8.75 24.62 -8.50
CA VAL A 238 -10.16 24.68 -8.08
C VAL A 238 -10.28 25.08 -6.61
N PHE A 239 -9.53 24.40 -5.74
CA PHE A 239 -9.60 24.67 -4.30
C PHE A 239 -8.58 25.72 -3.83
N TYR A 240 -7.61 26.11 -4.66
CA TYR A 240 -6.52 27.03 -4.30
C TYR A 240 -5.81 26.64 -2.99
N ALA A 241 -5.84 25.36 -2.65
CA ALA A 241 -5.34 24.83 -1.41
C ALA A 241 -3.99 24.13 -1.61
N GLN A 242 -3.02 24.48 -0.79
CA GLN A 242 -1.80 23.69 -0.60
C GLN A 242 -2.10 22.61 0.45
N GLY A 243 -2.85 21.58 0.07
CA GLY A 243 -3.40 20.65 1.03
C GLY A 243 -3.15 19.19 0.73
N MET A 244 -3.74 18.39 1.54
CA MET A 244 -3.60 16.93 1.58
C MET A 244 -4.35 16.32 0.39
N VAL A 245 -3.65 16.05 -0.71
CA VAL A 245 -4.21 15.44 -1.93
C VAL A 245 -4.85 14.08 -1.62
N SER A 246 -4.37 13.39 -0.58
CA SER A 246 -4.98 12.14 -0.10
C SER A 246 -6.45 12.28 0.22
N ILE A 247 -6.90 13.41 0.79
CA ILE A 247 -8.32 13.64 1.14
C ILE A 247 -9.19 13.63 -0.12
N LEU A 248 -8.74 14.30 -1.20
CA LEU A 248 -9.48 14.30 -2.46
C LEU A 248 -9.54 12.90 -3.07
N ILE A 249 -8.42 12.18 -3.05
CA ILE A 249 -8.34 10.81 -3.55
C ILE A 249 -9.20 9.87 -2.71
N GLU A 250 -9.22 10.04 -1.39
CA GLU A 250 -10.06 9.25 -0.48
C GLU A 250 -11.55 9.52 -0.70
N LEU A 251 -11.94 10.77 -0.89
CA LEU A 251 -13.32 11.13 -1.19
C LEU A 251 -13.79 10.49 -2.50
N VAL A 252 -13.03 10.68 -3.58
CA VAL A 252 -13.37 10.14 -4.90
C VAL A 252 -13.26 8.61 -4.91
N GLY A 253 -12.15 8.08 -4.38
CA GLY A 253 -11.91 6.65 -4.33
C GLY A 253 -12.91 5.91 -3.45
N GLY A 254 -13.24 6.46 -2.27
CA GLY A 254 -14.27 5.91 -1.38
C GLY A 254 -15.66 5.92 -2.02
N THR A 255 -16.01 7.01 -2.72
CA THR A 255 -17.29 7.09 -3.46
C THR A 255 -17.35 6.04 -4.59
N VAL A 256 -16.29 5.93 -5.38
CA VAL A 256 -16.19 4.90 -6.44
C VAL A 256 -16.27 3.50 -5.85
N PHE A 257 -15.59 3.25 -4.72
CA PHE A 257 -15.64 1.98 -3.99
C PHE A 257 -17.08 1.62 -3.59
N LEU A 258 -17.81 2.55 -3.00
CA LEU A 258 -19.21 2.36 -2.62
C LEU A 258 -20.10 2.07 -3.85
N ILE A 259 -19.93 2.82 -4.94
CA ILE A 259 -20.68 2.60 -6.17
C ILE A 259 -20.39 1.22 -6.75
N VAL A 260 -19.13 0.78 -6.77
CA VAL A 260 -18.72 -0.53 -7.27
C VAL A 260 -19.35 -1.66 -6.44
N ILE A 261 -19.30 -1.54 -5.11
CA ILE A 261 -19.92 -2.54 -4.21
C ILE A 261 -21.42 -2.59 -4.42
N LEU A 262 -22.11 -1.44 -4.44
CA LEU A 262 -23.56 -1.39 -4.57
C LEU A 262 -24.07 -1.89 -5.94
N ARG A 263 -23.30 -1.61 -7.02
CA ARG A 263 -23.65 -2.10 -8.36
C ARG A 263 -23.32 -3.57 -8.59
N LYS A 264 -22.24 -4.07 -7.98
CA LYS A 264 -21.83 -5.48 -8.08
C LYS A 264 -22.41 -6.35 -6.98
N GLY A 265 -23.43 -5.92 -6.26
CA GLY A 265 -24.11 -6.63 -5.15
C GLY A 265 -24.54 -8.09 -5.43
N ARG A 266 -23.89 -8.73 -6.40
CA ARG A 266 -23.77 -10.16 -6.68
C ARG A 266 -22.30 -10.45 -6.92
N LEU A 267 -21.57 -10.66 -5.84
CA LEU A 267 -20.27 -11.34 -5.86
C LEU A 267 -20.51 -12.82 -5.66
#